data_0470f57cbecb68d36d1f4232433ffe49
#
_entry.id   0470f57cbecb68d36d1f4232433ffe49
#
_cell.length_a   1.000
_cell.length_b   1.000
_cell.length_c   1.000
_cell.angle_alpha   90.00
_cell.angle_beta   90.00
_cell.angle_gamma   90.00
#
_symmetry.space_group_name_H-M   'P 1'
#
loop_
_entity.id
_entity.type
_entity.pdbx_description
1 polymer ?
#
loop_
_entity_poly.entity_id
_entity_poly.type
_entity_poly.pdbx_seq_one_letter_code
_entity_poly.pdbx_strand_id
1 'polypeptide(L)'
;MSDEIPELTNEDFASAIPARVRRRLIRGQFESGSDVAALRRFVRLSQTQFAKAMGISVHTLRNWEQDRRKPDGPALALLRIAARHPRILRENLESAA
;
A
#
# COMPACT_ATOMS: atom_id res chain seq x y z
N MET A 1 -10.67 -7.21 -18.93
CA MET A 1 -10.02 -6.05 -18.28
C MET A 1 -8.51 -6.30 -18.22
N SER A 2 -7.73 -5.33 -18.58
CA SER A 2 -6.28 -5.47 -18.55
C SER A 2 -5.77 -5.44 -17.12
N ASP A 3 -4.87 -6.37 -16.77
CA ASP A 3 -4.16 -6.35 -15.49
C ASP A 3 -2.88 -5.50 -15.58
N GLU A 4 -2.69 -4.81 -16.68
CA GLU A 4 -1.53 -3.97 -16.89
C GLU A 4 -1.49 -2.84 -15.87
N ILE A 5 -0.34 -2.69 -15.21
CA ILE A 5 -0.11 -1.63 -14.24
C ILE A 5 0.63 -0.49 -14.95
N PRO A 6 0.05 0.72 -14.96
CA PRO A 6 0.73 1.85 -15.61
C PRO A 6 2.08 2.12 -14.97
N GLU A 7 3.04 2.49 -15.78
CA GLU A 7 4.33 2.97 -15.29
C GLU A 7 4.14 4.32 -14.60
N LEU A 8 4.75 4.47 -13.42
CA LEU A 8 4.63 5.68 -12.61
C LEU A 8 5.99 6.34 -12.45
N THR A 9 6.00 7.67 -12.53
CA THR A 9 7.18 8.47 -12.24
C THR A 9 7.27 8.76 -10.74
N ASN A 10 8.41 9.29 -10.29
CA ASN A 10 8.56 9.73 -8.91
C ASN A 10 7.59 10.86 -8.56
N GLU A 11 7.25 11.70 -9.53
CA GLU A 11 6.28 12.78 -9.34
C GLU A 11 4.88 12.24 -9.09
N ASP A 12 4.50 11.16 -9.79
CA ASP A 12 3.20 10.51 -9.58
C ASP A 12 3.08 10.01 -8.14
N PHE A 13 4.13 9.39 -7.61
CA PHE A 13 4.14 8.95 -6.22
C PHE A 13 4.12 10.13 -5.25
N ALA A 14 4.93 11.15 -5.50
CA ALA A 14 5.07 12.28 -4.59
C ALA A 14 3.78 13.08 -4.43
N SER A 15 2.92 13.13 -5.47
CA SER A 15 1.67 13.90 -5.44
C SER A 15 0.49 13.13 -4.86
N ALA A 16 0.62 11.81 -4.61
CA ALA A 16 -0.50 10.96 -4.23
C ALA A 16 -0.97 11.15 -2.78
N ILE A 17 -0.08 11.52 -1.87
CA ILE A 17 -0.41 11.83 -0.46
C ILE A 17 0.44 13.00 0.03
N PRO A 18 -0.04 13.74 1.05
CA PRO A 18 0.76 14.81 1.64
C PRO A 18 2.07 14.28 2.23
N ALA A 19 3.13 15.06 2.12
CA ALA A 19 4.45 14.67 2.60
C ALA A 19 4.46 14.33 4.10
N ARG A 20 3.69 15.07 4.91
CA ARG A 20 3.59 14.80 6.35
C ARG A 20 3.00 13.42 6.65
N VAL A 21 2.01 13.00 5.86
CA VAL A 21 1.38 11.67 6.00
C VAL A 21 2.39 10.60 5.59
N ARG A 22 3.05 10.77 4.45
CA ARG A 22 4.06 9.82 4.00
C ARG A 22 5.17 9.63 5.04
N ARG A 23 5.68 10.73 5.63
CA ARG A 23 6.71 10.64 6.66
C ARG A 23 6.25 9.83 7.86
N ARG A 24 4.98 10.00 8.26
CA ARG A 24 4.39 9.23 9.35
C ARG A 24 4.31 7.74 9.01
N LEU A 25 3.87 7.41 7.79
CA LEU A 25 3.75 6.02 7.34
C LEU A 25 5.12 5.33 7.23
N ILE A 26 6.15 6.05 6.77
CA ILE A 26 7.52 5.53 6.72
C ILE A 26 8.02 5.12 8.11
N ARG A 27 7.56 5.80 9.16
CA ARG A 27 7.89 5.46 10.54
C ARG A 27 7.02 4.35 11.11
N GLY A 28 6.08 3.83 10.34
CA GLY A 28 5.15 2.80 10.80
C GLY A 28 4.00 3.34 11.65
N GLN A 29 3.74 4.62 11.59
CA GLN A 29 2.67 5.27 12.35
C GLN A 29 1.36 5.26 11.56
N PHE A 30 0.76 4.08 11.49
CA PHE A 30 -0.56 3.90 10.88
C PHE A 30 -1.61 4.06 11.97
N GLU A 31 -2.32 5.18 11.95
CA GLU A 31 -3.28 5.55 13.01
C GLU A 31 -4.66 4.94 12.78
N SER A 32 -5.01 4.70 11.51
CA SER A 32 -6.33 4.17 11.17
C SER A 32 -6.29 3.45 9.82
N GLY A 33 -7.41 2.81 9.48
CA GLY A 33 -7.56 2.16 8.18
C GLY A 33 -7.46 3.13 7.01
N SER A 34 -7.78 4.40 7.22
CA SER A 34 -7.61 5.41 6.18
C SER A 34 -6.14 5.60 5.79
N ASP A 35 -5.21 5.34 6.69
CA ASP A 35 -3.78 5.38 6.37
C ASP A 35 -3.38 4.20 5.47
N VAL A 36 -3.95 3.02 5.69
CA VAL A 36 -3.73 1.87 4.81
C VAL A 36 -4.27 2.18 3.41
N ALA A 37 -5.48 2.72 3.32
CA ALA A 37 -6.07 3.12 2.06
C ALA A 37 -5.26 4.23 1.37
N ALA A 38 -4.73 5.19 2.14
CA ALA A 38 -3.88 6.24 1.60
C ALA A 38 -2.60 5.67 0.99
N LEU A 39 -1.96 4.73 1.67
CA LEU A 39 -0.78 4.06 1.14
C LEU A 39 -1.11 3.32 -0.15
N ARG A 40 -2.22 2.58 -0.17
CA ARG A 40 -2.64 1.87 -1.38
C ARG A 40 -2.84 2.82 -2.56
N ARG A 41 -3.49 3.95 -2.33
CA ARG A 41 -3.67 4.98 -3.39
C ARG A 41 -2.34 5.60 -3.80
N PHE A 42 -1.45 5.78 -2.85
CA PHE A 42 -0.10 6.30 -3.11
C PHE A 42 0.65 5.41 -4.10
N VAL A 43 0.57 4.08 -3.93
CA VAL A 43 1.20 3.15 -4.87
C VAL A 43 0.31 2.85 -6.09
N ARG A 44 -0.90 3.40 -6.14
CA ARG A 44 -1.84 3.34 -7.25
C ARG A 44 -2.23 1.92 -7.64
N LEU A 45 -2.51 1.12 -6.63
CA LEU A 45 -3.01 -0.25 -6.80
C LEU A 45 -4.46 -0.35 -6.33
N SER A 46 -5.23 -1.21 -6.97
CA SER A 46 -6.56 -1.59 -6.47
C SER A 46 -6.42 -2.41 -5.19
N GLN A 47 -7.52 -2.61 -4.47
CA GLN A 47 -7.52 -3.49 -3.30
C GLN A 47 -7.04 -4.89 -3.64
N THR A 48 -7.51 -5.45 -4.75
CA THR A 48 -7.12 -6.79 -5.19
C THR A 48 -5.64 -6.87 -5.52
N GLN A 49 -5.13 -5.89 -6.27
CA GLN A 49 -3.71 -5.83 -6.63
C GLN A 49 -2.81 -5.64 -5.40
N PHE A 50 -3.20 -4.73 -4.50
CA PHE A 50 -2.43 -4.47 -3.29
C PHE A 50 -2.38 -5.71 -2.40
N ALA A 51 -3.51 -6.37 -2.19
CA ALA A 51 -3.58 -7.58 -1.39
C ALA A 51 -2.69 -8.68 -1.99
N LYS A 52 -2.75 -8.88 -3.30
CA LYS A 52 -1.90 -9.86 -3.99
C LYS A 52 -0.42 -9.54 -3.80
N ALA A 53 -0.04 -8.27 -3.95
CA ALA A 53 1.36 -7.85 -3.78
C ALA A 53 1.85 -8.04 -2.34
N MET A 54 0.97 -7.87 -1.36
CA MET A 54 1.27 -8.08 0.06
C MET A 54 1.24 -9.54 0.50
N GLY A 55 0.70 -10.42 -0.33
CA GLY A 55 0.53 -11.82 0.04
C GLY A 55 -0.59 -12.05 1.04
N ILE A 56 -1.62 -11.22 1.03
CA ILE A 56 -2.79 -11.32 1.91
C ILE A 56 -4.07 -11.45 1.09
N SER A 57 -5.16 -11.84 1.74
CA SER A 57 -6.46 -11.84 1.08
C SER A 57 -7.00 -10.40 0.96
N VAL A 58 -7.84 -10.16 -0.05
CA VAL A 58 -8.51 -8.87 -0.19
C VAL A 58 -9.43 -8.60 1.00
N HIS A 59 -9.98 -9.65 1.61
CA HIS A 59 -10.81 -9.53 2.81
C HIS A 59 -10.00 -8.97 3.99
N THR A 60 -8.78 -9.47 4.18
CA THR A 60 -7.87 -8.94 5.21
C THR A 60 -7.59 -7.46 4.98
N LEU A 61 -7.29 -7.08 3.75
CA LEU A 61 -7.02 -5.67 3.42
C LEU A 61 -8.25 -4.80 3.70
N ARG A 62 -9.44 -5.26 3.31
CA ARG A 62 -10.68 -4.52 3.56
C ARG A 62 -10.92 -4.33 5.06
N ASN A 63 -10.64 -5.36 5.87
CA ASN A 63 -10.76 -5.25 7.32
C ASN A 63 -9.82 -4.17 7.88
N TRP A 64 -8.61 -4.09 7.37
CA TRP A 64 -7.68 -3.02 7.78
C TRP A 64 -8.21 -1.65 7.37
N GLU A 65 -8.65 -1.49 6.13
CA GLU A 65 -9.12 -0.19 5.62
C GLU A 65 -10.39 0.28 6.31
N GLN A 66 -11.19 -0.64 6.84
CA GLN A 66 -12.45 -0.36 7.55
C GLN A 66 -12.30 -0.35 9.07
N ASP A 67 -11.09 -0.39 9.60
CA ASP A 67 -10.79 -0.39 11.03
C ASP A 67 -11.37 -1.58 11.81
N ARG A 68 -11.70 -2.67 11.14
CA ARG A 68 -12.18 -3.89 11.80
C ARG A 68 -11.04 -4.69 12.40
N ARG A 69 -9.86 -4.60 11.80
CA ARG A 69 -8.63 -5.23 12.29
C ARG A 69 -7.47 -4.30 12.02
N LYS A 70 -6.42 -4.43 12.83
CA LYS A 70 -5.17 -3.71 12.62
C LYS A 70 -4.14 -4.64 12.01
N PRO A 71 -3.25 -4.15 11.13
CA PRO A 71 -2.12 -4.94 10.66
C PRO A 71 -1.25 -5.38 11.84
N ASP A 72 -0.81 -6.64 11.82
CA ASP A 72 0.12 -7.14 12.83
C ASP A 72 1.55 -6.64 12.56
N GLY A 73 2.51 -7.06 13.41
CA GLY A 73 3.89 -6.61 13.30
C GLY A 73 4.53 -6.84 11.94
N PRO A 74 4.52 -8.07 11.40
CA PRO A 74 5.07 -8.32 10.05
C PRO A 74 4.37 -7.53 8.94
N ALA A 75 3.04 -7.46 8.99
CA ALA A 75 2.26 -6.69 8.02
C ALA A 75 2.58 -5.20 8.11
N LEU A 76 2.71 -4.68 9.33
CA LEU A 76 3.05 -3.28 9.55
C LEU A 76 4.44 -2.96 9.00
N ALA A 77 5.40 -3.87 9.17
CA ALA A 77 6.75 -3.72 8.61
C ALA A 77 6.71 -3.65 7.08
N LEU A 78 5.90 -4.49 6.44
CA LEU A 78 5.73 -4.46 4.98
C LEU A 78 5.09 -3.16 4.51
N LEU A 79 4.08 -2.67 5.23
CA LEU A 79 3.44 -1.40 4.91
C LEU A 79 4.42 -0.23 5.02
N ARG A 80 5.27 -0.25 6.04
CA ARG A 80 6.31 0.76 6.22
C ARG A 80 7.33 0.75 5.08
N ILE A 81 7.76 -0.45 4.66
CA ILE A 81 8.67 -0.61 3.53
C ILE A 81 8.02 -0.06 2.26
N ALA A 82 6.74 -0.36 2.04
CA ALA A 82 6.01 0.14 0.87
C ALA A 82 5.89 1.67 0.86
N ALA A 83 5.72 2.28 2.04
CA ALA A 83 5.68 3.74 2.14
C ALA A 83 7.02 4.38 1.79
N ARG A 84 8.12 3.72 2.18
CA ARG A 84 9.49 4.19 1.89
C ARG A 84 9.90 3.92 0.45
N HIS A 85 9.50 2.76 -0.09
CA HIS A 85 9.86 2.30 -1.43
C HIS A 85 8.59 1.95 -2.20
N PRO A 86 7.86 2.94 -2.72
CA PRO A 86 6.52 2.71 -3.28
C PRO A 86 6.49 1.77 -4.47
N ARG A 87 7.60 1.57 -5.16
CA ARG A 87 7.65 0.66 -6.32
C ARG A 87 7.73 -0.81 -5.94
N ILE A 88 8.10 -1.12 -4.69
CA ILE A 88 8.36 -2.50 -4.30
C ILE A 88 7.12 -3.39 -4.40
N LEU A 89 5.95 -2.88 -4.05
CA LEU A 89 4.71 -3.64 -4.18
C LEU A 89 4.33 -3.88 -5.62
N ARG A 90 4.56 -2.90 -6.49
CA ARG A 90 4.28 -3.04 -7.92
C ARG A 90 5.21 -4.08 -8.55
N GLU A 91 6.48 -4.04 -8.21
CA GLU A 91 7.45 -5.02 -8.68
C GLU A 91 7.09 -6.42 -8.18
N ASN A 92 6.69 -6.54 -6.92
CA ASN A 92 6.28 -7.81 -6.34
C ASN A 92 5.00 -8.35 -6.98
N LEU A 93 4.06 -7.46 -7.32
CA LEU A 93 2.84 -7.86 -8.02
C LEU A 93 3.15 -8.46 -9.39
N GLU A 94 4.05 -7.84 -10.14
CA GLU A 94 4.48 -8.34 -11.45
C GLU A 94 5.15 -9.71 -11.33
N SER A 95 5.98 -9.89 -10.31
CA SER A 95 6.69 -11.16 -10.07
C SER A 95 5.76 -12.26 -9.59
N ALA A 96 4.62 -11.94 -9.01
CA ALA A 96 3.64 -12.91 -8.50
C ALA A 96 2.70 -13.45 -9.58
N ALA A 97 2.83 -12.96 -10.79
CA ALA A 97 1.99 -13.38 -11.92
C ALA A 97 2.24 -14.84 -12.32
#